data_7520e2f7e4a723e4265529bb9b3baa29
#
_entry.id   7520e2f7e4a723e4265529bb9b3baa29
#
_cell.length_a   1.000
_cell.length_b   1.000
_cell.length_c   1.000
_cell.angle_alpha   90.00
_cell.angle_beta   90.00
_cell.angle_gamma   90.00
#
_symmetry.space_group_name_H-M   'P 1'
#
loop_
_entity.id
_entity.type
_entity.pdbx_description
1 polymer ?
#
loop_
_entity_poly.entity_id
_entity_poly.type
_entity_poly.pdbx_seq_one_letter_code
_entity_poly.pdbx_strand_id
1 'polypeptide(L)'
;IIDIGLQDEIDGGFMVCQQLRSLSKTLPIIFFTARDNDYDTICGLRMGADDYLTKDISLPHLLARIAALFRRVALLNQPQLSEDLIQTGALSIDSKRMTVSWQAQDIELTVTEFWMLHAIAKYAGHVKSRQQLMDESKMVVDDSTVTSHIKRIRKKFQQVDSQFDRIETVYGMGYRWKNGMSH
;
A
#
# COMPACT_ATOMS: atom_id res chain seq x y z
N ILE A 1 -13.16 1.79 9.41
CA ILE A 1 -13.64 0.45 9.04
C ILE A 1 -14.95 0.64 8.28
N ILE A 2 -15.11 -0.03 7.15
CA ILE A 2 -16.27 0.05 6.27
C ILE A 2 -16.81 -1.35 6.02
N ASP A 3 -18.13 -1.55 6.17
CA ASP A 3 -18.81 -2.73 5.62
C ASP A 3 -19.17 -2.46 4.15
N ILE A 4 -19.12 -3.48 3.29
CA ILE A 4 -19.48 -3.33 1.88
C ILE A 4 -21.00 -3.23 1.72
N GLY A 5 -21.75 -4.11 2.38
CA GLY A 5 -23.21 -4.07 2.40
C GLY A 5 -23.70 -3.05 3.43
N LEU A 6 -24.22 -1.90 2.99
CA LEU A 6 -24.80 -0.87 3.85
C LEU A 6 -26.33 -0.85 3.64
N GLN A 7 -27.07 -1.17 4.71
CA GLN A 7 -28.54 -1.16 4.76
C GLN A 7 -29.23 -1.65 3.49
N ASP A 8 -29.59 -0.79 2.57
CA ASP A 8 -30.30 -1.15 1.33
C ASP A 8 -29.41 -1.14 0.08
N GLU A 9 -28.09 -0.87 0.23
CA GLU A 9 -27.15 -0.80 -0.89
C GLU A 9 -26.11 -1.93 -0.84
N ILE A 10 -26.21 -2.83 -1.81
CA ILE A 10 -25.34 -4.01 -1.90
C ILE A 10 -23.84 -3.64 -1.98
N ASP A 11 -23.52 -2.55 -2.65
CA ASP A 11 -22.13 -2.08 -2.89
C ASP A 11 -21.84 -0.69 -2.28
N GLY A 12 -22.70 -0.23 -1.37
CA GLY A 12 -22.60 1.10 -0.76
C GLY A 12 -21.23 1.38 -0.10
N GLY A 13 -20.63 0.37 0.53
CA GLY A 13 -19.31 0.50 1.14
C GLY A 13 -18.20 0.83 0.14
N PHE A 14 -18.27 0.35 -1.07
CA PHE A 14 -17.30 0.69 -2.13
C PHE A 14 -17.42 2.17 -2.52
N MET A 15 -18.63 2.69 -2.63
CA MET A 15 -18.87 4.11 -2.93
C MET A 15 -18.35 5.00 -1.79
N VAL A 16 -18.62 4.63 -0.53
CA VAL A 16 -18.08 5.33 0.64
C VAL A 16 -16.55 5.35 0.62
N CYS A 17 -15.91 4.24 0.30
CA CYS A 17 -14.44 4.17 0.19
C CYS A 17 -13.90 5.14 -0.87
N GLN A 18 -14.51 5.20 -2.05
CA GLN A 18 -14.13 6.12 -3.11
C GLN A 18 -14.29 7.59 -2.68
N GLN A 19 -15.42 7.93 -2.05
CA GLN A 19 -15.66 9.28 -1.53
C GLN A 19 -14.63 9.67 -0.47
N LEU A 20 -14.33 8.78 0.48
CA LEU A 20 -13.31 9.03 1.49
C LEU A 20 -11.92 9.21 0.86
N ARG A 21 -11.59 8.44 -0.18
CA ARG A 21 -10.32 8.61 -0.91
C ARG A 21 -10.24 9.92 -1.70
N SER A 22 -11.36 10.44 -2.19
CA SER A 22 -11.38 11.77 -2.82
C SER A 22 -11.13 12.91 -1.81
N LEU A 23 -11.55 12.72 -0.55
CA LEU A 23 -11.35 13.68 0.54
C LEU A 23 -9.98 13.54 1.20
N SER A 24 -9.47 12.33 1.33
CA SER A 24 -8.18 12.07 1.98
C SER A 24 -7.48 10.86 1.34
N LYS A 25 -6.27 11.09 0.82
CA LYS A 25 -5.45 10.04 0.22
C LYS A 25 -4.78 9.14 1.26
N THR A 26 -4.54 9.66 2.46
CA THR A 26 -3.81 8.98 3.53
C THR A 26 -4.68 8.41 4.64
N LEU A 27 -6.01 8.64 4.62
CA LEU A 27 -6.92 8.07 5.61
C LEU A 27 -6.84 6.53 5.57
N PRO A 28 -6.52 5.85 6.68
CA PRO A 28 -6.51 4.39 6.72
C PRO A 28 -7.92 3.82 6.55
N ILE A 29 -8.10 2.91 5.60
CA ILE A 29 -9.40 2.28 5.30
C ILE A 29 -9.25 0.76 5.31
N ILE A 30 -10.09 0.08 6.10
CA ILE A 30 -10.23 -1.37 6.13
C ILE A 30 -11.66 -1.72 5.74
N PHE A 31 -11.86 -2.61 4.76
CA PHE A 31 -13.14 -3.29 4.61
C PHE A 31 -13.27 -4.42 5.63
N PHE A 32 -14.43 -4.49 6.29
CA PHE A 32 -14.78 -5.56 7.23
C PHE A 32 -16.18 -6.04 6.91
N THR A 33 -16.30 -7.15 6.19
CA THR A 33 -17.53 -7.57 5.50
C THR A 33 -17.76 -9.07 5.60
N ALA A 34 -18.99 -9.51 5.38
CA ALA A 34 -19.32 -10.93 5.26
C ALA A 34 -18.95 -11.53 3.88
N ARG A 35 -18.57 -10.69 2.90
CA ARG A 35 -18.17 -11.15 1.58
C ARG A 35 -16.74 -11.66 1.62
N ASP A 36 -16.55 -12.89 1.13
CA ASP A 36 -15.29 -13.65 1.19
C ASP A 36 -14.70 -14.00 -0.19
N ASN A 37 -15.34 -13.54 -1.27
CA ASN A 37 -14.86 -13.87 -2.59
C ASN A 37 -13.68 -12.99 -3.04
N ASP A 38 -12.79 -13.58 -3.86
CA ASP A 38 -11.58 -12.91 -4.36
C ASP A 38 -11.88 -11.66 -5.19
N TYR A 39 -13.00 -11.64 -5.90
CA TYR A 39 -13.38 -10.51 -6.74
C TYR A 39 -13.67 -9.26 -5.91
N ASP A 40 -14.44 -9.37 -4.83
CA ASP A 40 -14.76 -8.26 -3.93
C ASP A 40 -13.51 -7.79 -3.19
N THR A 41 -12.64 -8.72 -2.76
CA THR A 41 -11.34 -8.41 -2.17
C THR A 41 -10.48 -7.57 -3.11
N ILE A 42 -10.33 -8.01 -4.35
CA ILE A 42 -9.55 -7.29 -5.37
C ILE A 42 -10.19 -5.92 -5.68
N CYS A 43 -11.51 -5.84 -5.78
CA CYS A 43 -12.23 -4.59 -6.02
C CYS A 43 -12.02 -3.61 -4.86
N GLY A 44 -12.22 -4.03 -3.62
CA GLY A 44 -12.04 -3.19 -2.43
C GLY A 44 -10.63 -2.61 -2.33
N LEU A 45 -9.62 -3.45 -2.52
CA LEU A 45 -8.22 -3.01 -2.53
C LEU A 45 -7.93 -2.07 -3.72
N ARG A 46 -8.52 -2.30 -4.90
CA ARG A 46 -8.38 -1.39 -6.06
C ARG A 46 -9.04 -0.03 -5.84
N MET A 47 -10.09 0.05 -5.05
CA MET A 47 -10.76 1.30 -4.70
C MET A 47 -10.00 2.14 -3.66
N GLY A 48 -8.92 1.61 -3.12
CA GLY A 48 -8.02 2.36 -2.26
C GLY A 48 -8.03 1.91 -0.81
N ALA A 49 -8.72 0.84 -0.43
CA ALA A 49 -8.59 0.29 0.91
C ALA A 49 -7.15 -0.18 1.19
N ASP A 50 -6.74 -0.06 2.44
CA ASP A 50 -5.44 -0.51 2.93
C ASP A 50 -5.46 -2.01 3.28
N ASP A 51 -6.63 -2.53 3.70
CA ASP A 51 -6.84 -3.95 3.99
C ASP A 51 -8.29 -4.37 3.73
N TYR A 52 -8.52 -5.68 3.60
CA TYR A 52 -9.82 -6.30 3.40
C TYR A 52 -9.93 -7.52 4.31
N LEU A 53 -10.92 -7.52 5.19
CA LEU A 53 -11.12 -8.55 6.20
C LEU A 53 -12.55 -9.08 6.16
N THR A 54 -12.69 -10.38 6.28
CA THR A 54 -13.98 -11.05 6.35
C THR A 54 -14.47 -11.14 7.81
N LYS A 55 -15.77 -11.15 8.05
CA LYS A 55 -16.37 -11.13 9.40
C LYS A 55 -16.20 -12.45 10.17
N ASP A 56 -15.68 -13.49 9.56
CA ASP A 56 -15.35 -14.78 10.18
C ASP A 56 -14.00 -14.76 10.93
N ILE A 57 -13.18 -13.72 10.73
CA ILE A 57 -11.90 -13.60 11.44
C ILE A 57 -12.14 -13.39 12.95
N SER A 58 -11.23 -13.92 13.77
CA SER A 58 -11.31 -13.74 15.22
C SER A 58 -11.05 -12.29 15.64
N LEU A 59 -11.69 -11.85 16.74
CA LEU A 59 -11.50 -10.49 17.27
C LEU A 59 -10.02 -10.15 17.57
N PRO A 60 -9.19 -11.04 18.16
CA PRO A 60 -7.77 -10.75 18.33
C PRO A 60 -7.04 -10.49 17.02
N HIS A 61 -7.40 -11.21 15.95
CA HIS A 61 -6.81 -11.02 14.62
C HIS A 61 -7.24 -9.68 14.01
N LEU A 62 -8.53 -9.32 14.09
CA LEU A 62 -9.03 -8.01 13.67
C LEU A 62 -8.27 -6.87 14.39
N LEU A 63 -8.15 -6.96 15.73
CA LEU A 63 -7.42 -5.96 16.51
C LEU A 63 -5.95 -5.87 16.12
N ALA A 64 -5.30 -7.00 15.82
CA ALA A 64 -3.91 -7.01 15.36
C ALA A 64 -3.75 -6.28 14.01
N ARG A 65 -4.68 -6.47 13.06
CA ARG A 65 -4.72 -5.78 11.77
C ARG A 65 -4.89 -4.27 11.92
N ILE A 66 -5.87 -3.87 12.75
CA ILE A 66 -6.10 -2.45 13.07
C ILE A 66 -4.87 -1.83 13.73
N ALA A 67 -4.29 -2.49 14.74
CA ALA A 67 -3.09 -2.00 15.42
C ALA A 67 -1.89 -1.89 14.47
N ALA A 68 -1.73 -2.82 13.53
CA ALA A 68 -0.69 -2.75 12.50
C ALA A 68 -0.87 -1.54 11.58
N LEU A 69 -2.10 -1.23 11.18
CA LEU A 69 -2.41 -0.05 10.37
C LEU A 69 -2.16 1.26 11.14
N PHE A 70 -2.59 1.33 12.41
CA PHE A 70 -2.30 2.50 13.25
C PHE A 70 -0.81 2.69 13.55
N ARG A 71 -0.02 1.61 13.72
CA ARG A 71 1.45 1.75 13.85
C ARG A 71 2.07 2.40 12.61
N ARG A 72 1.58 2.07 11.40
CA ARG A 72 2.04 2.73 10.16
C ARG A 72 1.74 4.22 10.17
N VAL A 73 0.55 4.60 10.61
CA VAL A 73 0.17 6.02 10.76
C VAL A 73 1.00 6.70 11.84
N ALA A 74 1.23 6.03 12.98
CA ALA A 74 2.01 6.59 14.10
C ALA A 74 3.49 6.82 13.74
N LEU A 75 4.08 5.98 12.88
CA LEU A 75 5.45 6.19 12.39
C LEU A 75 5.61 7.50 11.62
N LEU A 76 4.51 8.08 11.11
CA LEU A 76 4.49 9.40 10.47
C LEU A 76 4.81 10.52 11.44
N ASN A 77 4.52 10.33 12.73
CA ASN A 77 4.58 11.35 13.77
C ASN A 77 5.80 11.21 14.69
N GLN A 78 6.67 10.21 14.48
CA GLN A 78 7.88 10.03 15.31
C GLN A 78 9.11 10.62 14.62
N PRO A 79 9.86 11.51 15.29
CA PRO A 79 11.16 11.97 14.81
C PRO A 79 12.18 10.83 14.95
N GLN A 80 12.39 10.06 13.89
CA GLN A 80 13.54 9.14 13.82
C GLN A 80 14.71 9.83 13.13
N LEU A 81 15.90 9.69 13.73
CA LEU A 81 17.14 10.28 13.29
C LEU A 81 17.61 9.66 11.95
N SER A 82 17.81 10.51 10.97
CA SER A 82 18.77 10.41 9.86
C SER A 82 18.61 9.42 8.68
N GLU A 83 17.46 8.76 8.45
CA GLU A 83 17.23 8.03 7.17
C GLU A 83 15.89 8.42 6.50
N ASP A 84 15.50 9.68 6.65
CA ASP A 84 14.16 10.13 6.29
C ASP A 84 13.94 10.36 4.78
N LEU A 85 15.03 10.51 4.04
CA LEU A 85 14.99 10.78 2.60
C LEU A 85 15.71 9.68 1.83
N ILE A 86 14.95 8.92 1.03
CA ILE A 86 15.50 7.99 0.05
C ILE A 86 15.51 8.66 -1.30
N GLN A 87 16.69 8.77 -1.91
CA GLN A 87 16.84 9.20 -3.28
C GLN A 87 17.49 8.08 -4.11
N THR A 88 16.80 7.65 -5.16
CA THR A 88 17.29 6.59 -6.04
C THR A 88 16.91 6.90 -7.48
N GLY A 89 17.86 7.42 -8.26
CA GLY A 89 17.59 7.96 -9.58
C GLY A 89 16.56 9.09 -9.53
N ALA A 90 15.45 8.94 -10.25
CA ALA A 90 14.37 9.93 -10.30
C ALA A 90 13.36 9.79 -9.13
N LEU A 91 13.49 8.78 -8.26
CA LEU A 91 12.63 8.56 -7.10
C LEU A 91 13.13 9.36 -5.90
N SER A 92 12.22 10.08 -5.25
CA SER A 92 12.44 10.67 -3.93
C SER A 92 11.32 10.24 -2.99
N ILE A 93 11.66 9.74 -1.81
CA ILE A 93 10.72 9.36 -0.75
C ILE A 93 11.11 10.10 0.51
N ASP A 94 10.23 10.94 1.03
CA ASP A 94 10.37 11.58 2.33
C ASP A 94 9.47 10.88 3.35
N SER A 95 10.08 10.14 4.26
CA SER A 95 9.35 9.34 5.25
C SER A 95 8.67 10.20 6.32
N LYS A 96 9.19 11.40 6.61
CA LYS A 96 8.58 12.35 7.57
C LYS A 96 7.32 12.97 7.02
N ARG A 97 7.37 13.36 5.74
CA ARG A 97 6.23 14.02 5.08
C ARG A 97 5.28 13.03 4.43
N MET A 98 5.65 11.74 4.34
CA MET A 98 4.97 10.73 3.53
C MET A 98 4.74 11.15 2.08
N THR A 99 5.71 11.85 1.54
CA THR A 99 5.65 12.25 0.14
C THR A 99 6.54 11.36 -0.70
N VAL A 100 6.07 11.10 -1.89
CA VAL A 100 6.80 10.37 -2.92
C VAL A 100 6.76 11.19 -4.18
N SER A 101 7.90 11.38 -4.81
CA SER A 101 7.96 11.99 -6.15
C SER A 101 8.77 11.15 -7.12
N TRP A 102 8.38 11.18 -8.38
CA TRP A 102 9.05 10.58 -9.52
C TRP A 102 9.29 11.64 -10.57
N GLN A 103 10.56 11.85 -10.99
CA GLN A 103 10.90 12.92 -11.95
C GLN A 103 10.39 14.30 -11.50
N ALA A 104 10.48 14.60 -10.19
CA ALA A 104 9.96 15.80 -9.55
C ALA A 104 8.43 16.00 -9.61
N GLN A 105 7.66 14.98 -9.99
CA GLN A 105 6.19 14.97 -9.94
C GLN A 105 5.71 14.13 -8.76
N ASP A 106 4.75 14.64 -8.00
CA ASP A 106 4.24 13.94 -6.82
C ASP A 106 3.42 12.71 -7.20
N ILE A 107 3.66 11.61 -6.47
CA ILE A 107 2.91 10.36 -6.59
C ILE A 107 2.07 10.16 -5.33
N GLU A 108 0.76 10.23 -5.47
CA GLU A 108 -0.17 10.06 -4.35
C GLU A 108 -0.34 8.58 -3.98
N LEU A 109 0.21 8.18 -2.84
CA LEU A 109 0.10 6.81 -2.32
C LEU A 109 -0.77 6.74 -1.07
N THR A 110 -1.45 5.61 -0.86
CA THR A 110 -2.05 5.30 0.45
C THR A 110 -0.94 4.96 1.45
N VAL A 111 -1.28 4.93 2.75
CA VAL A 111 -0.31 4.60 3.81
C VAL A 111 0.38 3.25 3.54
N THR A 112 -0.40 2.25 3.15
CA THR A 112 0.10 0.91 2.86
C THR A 112 1.00 0.89 1.62
N GLU A 113 0.60 1.56 0.55
CA GLU A 113 1.40 1.67 -0.68
C GLU A 113 2.72 2.40 -0.43
N PHE A 114 2.69 3.47 0.38
CA PHE A 114 3.89 4.21 0.74
C PHE A 114 4.92 3.31 1.44
N TRP A 115 4.52 2.61 2.52
CA TRP A 115 5.45 1.76 3.26
C TRP A 115 5.94 0.56 2.44
N MET A 116 5.10 0.03 1.55
CA MET A 116 5.51 -1.03 0.64
C MET A 116 6.53 -0.54 -0.39
N LEU A 117 6.32 0.63 -0.98
CA LEU A 117 7.29 1.25 -1.88
C LEU A 117 8.60 1.56 -1.14
N HIS A 118 8.51 2.14 0.07
CA HIS A 118 9.67 2.43 0.91
C HIS A 118 10.51 1.17 1.17
N ALA A 119 9.88 0.04 1.55
CA ALA A 119 10.56 -1.22 1.80
C ALA A 119 11.29 -1.76 0.57
N ILE A 120 10.71 -1.61 -0.63
CA ILE A 120 11.32 -2.05 -1.89
C ILE A 120 12.47 -1.12 -2.29
N ALA A 121 12.29 0.19 -2.15
CA ALA A 121 13.23 1.21 -2.65
C ALA A 121 14.43 1.44 -1.71
N LYS A 122 14.26 1.22 -0.40
CA LYS A 122 15.30 1.44 0.62
C LYS A 122 16.62 0.70 0.29
N TYR A 123 16.51 -0.49 -0.27
CA TYR A 123 17.66 -1.28 -0.70
C TYR A 123 17.52 -1.64 -2.18
N ALA A 124 17.64 -0.64 -3.04
CA ALA A 124 17.54 -0.80 -4.48
C ALA A 124 18.47 -1.92 -4.99
N GLY A 125 17.98 -2.75 -5.91
CA GLY A 125 18.68 -3.91 -6.43
C GLY A 125 18.48 -5.20 -5.61
N HIS A 126 18.05 -5.12 -4.33
CA HIS A 126 17.79 -6.31 -3.53
C HIS A 126 16.36 -6.83 -3.75
N VAL A 127 16.23 -8.15 -3.86
CA VAL A 127 14.92 -8.79 -3.93
C VAL A 127 14.34 -8.91 -2.53
N LYS A 128 13.12 -8.43 -2.35
CA LYS A 128 12.33 -8.58 -1.13
C LYS A 128 11.22 -9.59 -1.38
N SER A 129 11.18 -10.65 -0.56
CA SER A 129 10.07 -11.60 -0.60
C SER A 129 8.76 -10.92 -0.15
N ARG A 130 7.61 -11.53 -0.46
CA ARG A 130 6.31 -11.02 0.03
C ARG A 130 6.29 -10.93 1.54
N GLN A 131 6.80 -11.97 2.23
CA GLN A 131 6.90 -11.98 3.68
C GLN A 131 7.76 -10.83 4.21
N GLN A 132 8.94 -10.60 3.63
CA GLN A 132 9.81 -9.49 4.03
C GLN A 132 9.16 -8.13 3.79
N LEU A 133 8.39 -7.97 2.69
CA LEU A 133 7.64 -6.74 2.44
C LEU A 133 6.54 -6.52 3.47
N MET A 134 5.85 -7.58 3.88
CA MET A 134 4.86 -7.52 4.96
C MET A 134 5.51 -7.12 6.28
N ASP A 135 6.61 -7.76 6.66
CA ASP A 135 7.32 -7.51 7.92
C ASP A 135 7.90 -6.09 7.97
N GLU A 136 8.60 -5.65 6.92
CA GLU A 136 9.23 -4.32 6.87
C GLU A 136 8.21 -3.19 6.75
N SER A 137 7.14 -3.40 6.01
CA SER A 137 6.02 -2.45 5.96
C SER A 137 5.10 -2.56 7.18
N LYS A 138 5.43 -3.45 8.15
CA LYS A 138 4.63 -3.75 9.34
C LYS A 138 3.17 -4.11 8.98
N MET A 139 3.01 -4.78 7.87
CA MET A 139 1.71 -5.26 7.38
C MET A 139 1.41 -6.65 7.92
N VAL A 140 0.18 -6.86 8.33
CA VAL A 140 -0.39 -8.18 8.58
C VAL A 140 -1.44 -8.42 7.49
N VAL A 141 -1.00 -8.74 6.30
CA VAL A 141 -1.85 -9.01 5.13
C VAL A 141 -1.41 -10.31 4.48
N ASP A 142 -2.23 -10.87 3.61
CA ASP A 142 -1.86 -12.06 2.84
C ASP A 142 -1.07 -11.72 1.56
N ASP A 143 -0.53 -12.75 0.91
CA ASP A 143 0.27 -12.64 -0.30
C ASP A 143 -0.49 -12.01 -1.48
N SER A 144 -1.82 -12.22 -1.57
CA SER A 144 -2.66 -11.69 -2.63
C SER A 144 -2.80 -10.17 -2.50
N THR A 145 -2.88 -9.69 -1.26
CA THR A 145 -2.95 -8.27 -0.93
C THR A 145 -1.66 -7.54 -1.31
N VAL A 146 -0.48 -8.13 -1.05
CA VAL A 146 0.81 -7.57 -1.49
C VAL A 146 0.83 -7.38 -3.01
N THR A 147 0.43 -8.41 -3.76
CA THR A 147 0.39 -8.34 -5.24
C THR A 147 -0.53 -7.23 -5.74
N SER A 148 -1.69 -7.06 -5.11
CA SER A 148 -2.66 -6.01 -5.44
C SER A 148 -2.10 -4.61 -5.20
N HIS A 149 -1.42 -4.39 -4.07
CA HIS A 149 -0.78 -3.11 -3.76
C HIS A 149 0.35 -2.78 -4.74
N ILE A 150 1.23 -3.74 -5.05
CA ILE A 150 2.30 -3.54 -6.05
C ILE A 150 1.72 -3.14 -7.41
N LYS A 151 0.62 -3.78 -7.83
CA LYS A 151 -0.05 -3.46 -9.09
C LYS A 151 -0.59 -2.03 -9.09
N ARG A 152 -1.17 -1.56 -7.97
CA ARG A 152 -1.65 -0.18 -7.82
C ARG A 152 -0.50 0.82 -7.82
N ILE A 153 0.58 0.56 -7.09
CA ILE A 153 1.76 1.42 -7.07
C ILE A 153 2.27 1.61 -8.51
N ARG A 154 2.51 0.52 -9.24
CA ARG A 154 2.96 0.59 -10.65
C ARG A 154 2.03 1.45 -11.50
N LYS A 155 0.71 1.25 -11.38
CA LYS A 155 -0.27 2.02 -12.14
C LYS A 155 -0.19 3.53 -11.85
N LYS A 156 0.03 3.92 -10.59
CA LYS A 156 0.17 5.33 -10.20
C LYS A 156 1.42 5.97 -10.79
N PHE A 157 2.55 5.25 -10.77
CA PHE A 157 3.76 5.72 -11.44
C PHE A 157 3.60 5.80 -12.95
N GLN A 158 2.90 4.84 -13.57
CA GLN A 158 2.63 4.84 -15.01
C GLN A 158 1.68 5.97 -15.47
N GLN A 159 0.92 6.57 -14.58
CA GLN A 159 0.14 7.78 -14.88
C GLN A 159 1.02 9.01 -15.08
N VAL A 160 2.19 9.04 -14.44
CA VAL A 160 3.18 10.12 -14.55
C VAL A 160 4.23 9.81 -15.63
N ASP A 161 4.65 8.55 -15.69
CA ASP A 161 5.67 8.07 -16.62
C ASP A 161 5.19 6.74 -17.25
N SER A 162 4.69 6.81 -18.48
CA SER A 162 4.15 5.63 -19.19
C SER A 162 5.19 4.52 -19.40
N GLN A 163 6.49 4.83 -19.30
CA GLN A 163 7.60 3.88 -19.44
C GLN A 163 8.09 3.36 -18.07
N PHE A 164 7.40 3.69 -16.98
CA PHE A 164 7.79 3.25 -15.64
C PHE A 164 7.83 1.73 -15.53
N ASP A 165 9.00 1.19 -15.23
CA ASP A 165 9.24 -0.26 -15.05
C ASP A 165 10.16 -0.60 -13.86
N ARG A 166 10.36 0.36 -12.93
CA ARG A 166 11.36 0.23 -11.84
C ARG A 166 11.01 -0.81 -10.79
N ILE A 167 9.76 -1.15 -10.59
CA ILE A 167 9.36 -2.23 -9.69
C ILE A 167 9.29 -3.53 -10.50
N GLU A 168 10.28 -4.39 -10.32
CA GLU A 168 10.35 -5.69 -11.00
C GLU A 168 9.75 -6.81 -10.15
N THR A 169 9.05 -7.73 -10.81
CA THR A 169 8.64 -9.01 -10.20
C THR A 169 9.73 -10.03 -10.48
N VAL A 170 10.32 -10.58 -9.41
CA VAL A 170 11.25 -11.71 -9.50
C VAL A 170 10.46 -12.98 -9.18
N TYR A 171 10.13 -13.76 -10.21
CA TYR A 171 9.25 -14.91 -10.09
C TYR A 171 9.75 -15.89 -9.03
N GLY A 172 8.83 -16.35 -8.17
CA GLY A 172 9.13 -17.25 -7.06
C GLY A 172 9.86 -16.61 -5.87
N MET A 173 10.38 -15.36 -6.00
CA MET A 173 11.18 -14.70 -4.96
C MET A 173 10.52 -13.44 -4.39
N GLY A 174 9.83 -12.62 -5.20
CA GLY A 174 9.21 -11.40 -4.72
C GLY A 174 9.37 -10.21 -5.65
N TYR A 175 9.75 -9.06 -5.09
CA TYR A 175 9.85 -7.78 -5.81
C TYR A 175 11.17 -7.09 -5.51
N ARG A 176 11.64 -6.27 -6.46
CA ARG A 176 12.79 -5.39 -6.24
C ARG A 176 12.61 -4.05 -6.98
N TRP A 177 13.27 -3.04 -6.46
CA TRP A 177 13.51 -1.80 -7.18
C TRP A 177 14.73 -1.96 -8.08
N LYS A 178 14.59 -1.78 -9.39
CA LYS A 178 15.71 -1.85 -10.33
C LYS A 178 16.69 -0.70 -10.08
N ASN A 179 17.96 -1.01 -9.94
CA ASN A 179 18.99 0.02 -9.98
C ASN A 179 18.93 0.75 -11.33
N GLY A 180 18.94 2.07 -11.31
CA GLY A 180 19.10 2.82 -12.54
C GLY A 180 20.45 2.46 -13.18
N MET A 181 20.48 2.01 -14.43
CA MET A 181 21.72 2.15 -15.20
C MET A 181 21.93 3.64 -15.35
N SER A 182 23.00 4.16 -14.75
CA SER A 182 23.56 5.46 -15.16
C SER A 182 24.00 5.30 -16.61
N HIS A 183 23.31 5.95 -17.52
CA HIS A 183 23.86 6.26 -18.85
C HIS A 183 24.66 7.54 -18.75
#